data_b47382701b87b469ae08e3039ded20d3
#
_entry.id   b47382701b87b469ae08e3039ded20d3
#
_cell.length_a   1.000
_cell.length_b   1.000
_cell.length_c   1.000
_cell.angle_alpha   90.00
_cell.angle_beta   90.00
_cell.angle_gamma   90.00
#
_symmetry.space_group_name_H-M   'P 1'
#
loop_
_entity.id
_entity.type
_entity.pdbx_description
1 polymer ?
#
loop_
_entity_poly.entity_id
_entity_poly.type
_entity_poly.pdbx_seq_one_letter_code
_entity_poly.pdbx_strand_id
1 'polypeptide(L)'
;LANVPLTRQGQIGFQTENVMAAVGAAWAVNVPWDAIAQGLATFISDIQGVPGRFNVFDYKGATLIADYGHNPDAIQALVQAVDNMPAKKRLVVISGAGDRRDQDIRDQTEILGAAFDDVLLYQDACQRGRADGEVLKLLREGLQGAKRTSHVEDIQGEFNAIDQALNR
;
A
#
# COMPACT_ATOMS: atom_id res chain seq x y z
N LEU A 1 -18.21 -4.26 13.49
CA LEU A 1 -17.00 -4.11 12.67
C LEU A 1 -16.21 -5.41 12.57
N ALA A 2 -16.07 -6.19 13.65
CA ALA A 2 -15.34 -7.47 13.63
C ALA A 2 -15.84 -8.48 12.57
N ASN A 3 -17.10 -8.39 12.17
CA ASN A 3 -17.73 -9.28 11.18
C ASN A 3 -17.73 -8.70 9.75
N VAL A 4 -17.12 -7.52 9.54
CA VAL A 4 -16.99 -6.91 8.20
C VAL A 4 -15.73 -7.48 7.54
N PRO A 5 -15.85 -8.24 6.44
CA PRO A 5 -14.71 -8.95 5.81
C PRO A 5 -13.54 -8.03 5.48
N LEU A 6 -13.82 -6.81 5.00
CA LEU A 6 -12.84 -5.80 4.63
C LEU A 6 -11.87 -5.44 5.76
N THR A 7 -12.33 -5.47 7.02
CA THR A 7 -11.50 -5.08 8.17
C THR A 7 -10.59 -6.21 8.68
N ARG A 8 -10.73 -7.43 8.16
CA ARG A 8 -10.06 -8.64 8.66
C ARG A 8 -10.14 -8.73 10.19
N GLN A 9 -11.36 -8.75 10.71
CA GLN A 9 -11.65 -8.78 12.16
C GLN A 9 -11.11 -7.56 12.92
N GLY A 10 -11.00 -6.42 12.25
CA GLY A 10 -10.49 -5.18 12.84
C GLY A 10 -8.95 -5.06 12.85
N GLN A 11 -8.25 -6.01 12.26
CA GLN A 11 -6.77 -5.99 12.18
C GLN A 11 -6.24 -4.88 11.26
N ILE A 12 -7.05 -4.46 10.27
CA ILE A 12 -6.68 -3.39 9.33
C ILE A 12 -7.38 -2.10 9.77
N GLY A 13 -6.69 -1.29 10.57
CA GLY A 13 -7.24 -0.08 11.21
C GLY A 13 -7.86 0.91 10.20
N PHE A 14 -7.13 1.28 9.15
CA PHE A 14 -7.62 2.23 8.14
C PHE A 14 -8.87 1.73 7.38
N GLN A 15 -9.05 0.41 7.23
CA GLN A 15 -10.27 -0.13 6.65
C GLN A 15 -11.48 0.01 7.58
N THR A 16 -11.25 0.00 8.89
CA THR A 16 -12.29 0.30 9.87
C THR A 16 -12.77 1.76 9.72
N GLU A 17 -11.85 2.70 9.54
CA GLU A 17 -12.18 4.11 9.29
C GLU A 17 -12.93 4.28 7.96
N ASN A 18 -12.49 3.62 6.90
CA ASN A 18 -13.19 3.61 5.60
C ASN A 18 -14.62 3.08 5.72
N VAL A 19 -14.82 1.99 6.47
CA VAL A 19 -16.15 1.42 6.74
C VAL A 19 -17.02 2.43 7.50
N MET A 20 -16.50 3.09 8.52
CA MET A 20 -17.23 4.10 9.28
C MET A 20 -17.64 5.29 8.40
N ALA A 21 -16.75 5.76 7.54
CA ALA A 21 -17.02 6.83 6.60
C ALA A 21 -18.11 6.43 5.59
N ALA A 22 -18.02 5.20 5.03
CA ALA A 22 -19.02 4.68 4.11
C ALA A 22 -20.42 4.53 4.76
N VAL A 23 -20.47 4.03 6.00
CA VAL A 23 -21.70 3.95 6.79
C VAL A 23 -22.31 5.33 7.02
N GLY A 24 -21.47 6.30 7.45
CA GLY A 24 -21.92 7.67 7.67
C GLY A 24 -22.49 8.31 6.40
N ALA A 25 -21.82 8.13 5.26
CA ALA A 25 -22.28 8.64 3.98
C ALA A 25 -23.60 8.00 3.53
N ALA A 26 -23.71 6.68 3.61
CA ALA A 26 -24.93 5.96 3.26
C ALA A 26 -26.12 6.36 4.16
N TRP A 27 -25.87 6.50 5.46
CA TRP A 27 -26.87 6.96 6.41
C TRP A 27 -27.34 8.39 6.12
N ALA A 28 -26.42 9.28 5.81
CA ALA A 28 -26.74 10.68 5.51
C ALA A 28 -27.65 10.84 4.28
N VAL A 29 -27.63 9.88 3.35
CA VAL A 29 -28.55 9.84 2.19
C VAL A 29 -29.74 8.88 2.38
N ASN A 30 -30.05 8.53 3.62
CA ASN A 30 -31.20 7.73 4.04
C ASN A 30 -31.22 6.28 3.49
N VAL A 31 -30.07 5.65 3.27
CA VAL A 31 -30.01 4.22 2.97
C VAL A 31 -30.49 3.42 4.18
N PRO A 32 -31.42 2.46 4.04
CA PRO A 32 -31.89 1.64 5.14
C PRO A 32 -30.77 0.85 5.81
N TRP A 33 -30.82 0.72 7.15
CA TRP A 33 -29.80 0.02 7.93
C TRP A 33 -29.56 -1.42 7.49
N ASP A 34 -30.62 -2.16 7.11
CA ASP A 34 -30.50 -3.52 6.62
C ASP A 34 -29.70 -3.59 5.32
N ALA A 35 -29.86 -2.62 4.42
CA ALA A 35 -29.10 -2.52 3.18
C ALA A 35 -27.63 -2.17 3.47
N ILE A 36 -27.36 -1.25 4.41
CA ILE A 36 -25.99 -0.92 4.85
C ILE A 36 -25.33 -2.17 5.44
N ALA A 37 -26.00 -2.86 6.36
CA ALA A 37 -25.48 -4.05 7.00
C ALA A 37 -25.20 -5.18 5.99
N GLN A 38 -26.10 -5.40 5.05
CA GLN A 38 -25.92 -6.38 3.98
C GLN A 38 -24.73 -6.02 3.08
N GLY A 39 -24.62 -4.76 2.65
CA GLY A 39 -23.51 -4.28 1.85
C GLY A 39 -22.17 -4.52 2.54
N LEU A 40 -22.07 -4.20 3.83
CA LEU A 40 -20.85 -4.41 4.62
C LEU A 40 -20.49 -5.89 4.80
N ALA A 41 -21.50 -6.76 4.96
CA ALA A 41 -21.29 -8.19 5.16
C ALA A 41 -20.83 -8.90 3.88
N THR A 42 -21.21 -8.37 2.71
CA THR A 42 -20.95 -9.00 1.40
C THR A 42 -19.84 -8.32 0.60
N PHE A 43 -19.37 -7.16 1.03
CA PHE A 43 -18.33 -6.43 0.32
C PHE A 43 -16.98 -7.15 0.41
N ILE A 44 -16.42 -7.47 -0.75
CA ILE A 44 -15.11 -8.10 -0.88
C ILE A 44 -14.17 -7.13 -1.61
N SER A 45 -13.04 -6.80 -0.98
CA SER A 45 -11.98 -6.01 -1.61
C SER A 45 -11.06 -6.94 -2.40
N ASP A 46 -11.48 -7.30 -3.60
CA ASP A 46 -10.68 -8.08 -4.52
C ASP A 46 -10.21 -7.24 -5.72
N ILE A 47 -9.35 -7.85 -6.55
CA ILE A 47 -8.78 -7.17 -7.71
C ILE A 47 -9.82 -6.92 -8.83
N GLN A 48 -10.94 -7.65 -8.84
CA GLN A 48 -11.98 -7.47 -9.85
C GLN A 48 -12.92 -6.33 -9.47
N GLY A 49 -13.26 -6.23 -8.19
CA GLY A 49 -14.17 -5.20 -7.68
C GLY A 49 -13.50 -3.86 -7.40
N VAL A 50 -12.36 -3.86 -6.71
CA VAL A 50 -11.63 -2.65 -6.29
C VAL A 50 -10.12 -2.83 -6.41
N PRO A 51 -9.57 -2.84 -7.63
CA PRO A 51 -8.15 -3.08 -7.86
C PRO A 51 -7.25 -2.05 -7.16
N GLY A 52 -6.13 -2.52 -6.59
CA GLY A 52 -5.16 -1.65 -5.93
C GLY A 52 -5.64 -1.01 -4.63
N ARG A 53 -6.58 -1.62 -3.92
CA ARG A 53 -7.07 -1.16 -2.61
C ARG A 53 -6.86 -2.23 -1.57
N PHE A 54 -5.62 -2.41 -1.14
CA PHE A 54 -5.18 -3.42 -0.18
C PHE A 54 -5.67 -4.82 -0.56
N ASN A 55 -5.51 -5.18 -1.83
CA ASN A 55 -5.88 -6.51 -2.30
C ASN A 55 -4.82 -7.51 -1.84
N VAL A 56 -5.23 -8.57 -1.19
CA VAL A 56 -4.36 -9.57 -0.58
C VAL A 56 -4.47 -10.88 -1.32
N PHE A 57 -3.32 -11.41 -1.74
CA PHE A 57 -3.20 -12.66 -2.50
C PHE A 57 -2.27 -13.63 -1.78
N ASP A 58 -2.48 -14.91 -2.00
CA ASP A 58 -1.49 -15.95 -1.72
C ASP A 58 -0.74 -16.29 -3.01
N TYR A 59 0.58 -16.27 -2.96
CA TYR A 59 1.43 -16.63 -4.09
C TYR A 59 2.63 -17.44 -3.61
N LYS A 60 2.64 -18.74 -3.92
CA LYS A 60 3.73 -19.67 -3.55
C LYS A 60 4.08 -19.63 -2.06
N GLY A 61 3.07 -19.45 -1.19
CA GLY A 61 3.24 -19.35 0.25
C GLY A 61 3.68 -17.97 0.78
N ALA A 62 3.78 -16.98 -0.10
CA ALA A 62 3.95 -15.58 0.28
C ALA A 62 2.62 -14.84 0.23
N THR A 63 2.43 -13.90 1.15
CA THR A 63 1.31 -12.96 1.11
C THR A 63 1.70 -11.75 0.26
N LEU A 64 1.02 -11.56 -0.87
CA LEU A 64 1.16 -10.36 -1.72
C LEU A 64 0.07 -9.36 -1.39
N ILE A 65 0.42 -8.09 -1.35
CA ILE A 65 -0.52 -6.99 -1.14
C ILE A 65 -0.35 -5.99 -2.26
N ALA A 66 -1.44 -5.71 -3.00
CA ALA A 66 -1.48 -4.66 -3.99
C ALA A 66 -2.26 -3.47 -3.45
N ASP A 67 -1.58 -2.33 -3.33
CA ASP A 67 -2.17 -1.08 -2.85
C ASP A 67 -1.66 0.12 -3.67
N TYR A 68 -2.52 1.08 -3.91
CA TYR A 68 -2.21 2.32 -4.63
C TYR A 68 -1.73 3.43 -3.68
N GLY A 69 -1.33 3.12 -2.48
CA GLY A 69 -0.80 4.09 -1.52
C GLY A 69 0.33 4.93 -2.13
N HIS A 70 0.16 6.25 -2.16
CA HIS A 70 1.08 7.18 -2.84
C HIS A 70 1.30 8.48 -2.05
N ASN A 71 1.03 8.45 -0.76
CA ASN A 71 1.33 9.54 0.17
C ASN A 71 1.80 8.95 1.51
N PRO A 72 2.53 9.71 2.33
CA PRO A 72 3.10 9.22 3.58
C PRO A 72 2.07 8.59 4.54
N ASP A 73 0.89 9.20 4.67
CA ASP A 73 -0.16 8.70 5.59
C ASP A 73 -0.69 7.33 5.15
N ALA A 74 -0.93 7.15 3.83
CA ALA A 74 -1.35 5.86 3.28
C ALA A 74 -0.26 4.78 3.45
N ILE A 75 1.00 5.13 3.23
CA ILE A 75 2.13 4.22 3.44
C ILE A 75 2.26 3.86 4.93
N GLN A 76 2.10 4.82 5.83
CA GLN A 76 2.11 4.57 7.28
C GLN A 76 0.97 3.62 7.69
N ALA A 77 -0.23 3.83 7.16
CA ALA A 77 -1.38 2.97 7.44
C ALA A 77 -1.18 1.54 6.88
N LEU A 78 -0.56 1.41 5.70
CA LEU A 78 -0.17 0.12 5.13
C LEU A 78 0.86 -0.59 6.02
N VAL A 79 1.90 0.11 6.47
CA VAL A 79 2.91 -0.44 7.38
C VAL A 79 2.26 -0.96 8.67
N GLN A 80 1.38 -0.18 9.29
CA GLN A 80 0.65 -0.60 10.49
C GLN A 80 -0.19 -1.87 10.23
N ALA A 81 -0.81 -1.98 9.06
CA ALA A 81 -1.58 -3.17 8.70
C ALA A 81 -0.69 -4.41 8.52
N VAL A 82 0.44 -4.28 7.81
CA VAL A 82 1.36 -5.41 7.59
C VAL A 82 2.15 -5.80 8.84
N ASP A 83 2.31 -4.89 9.81
CA ASP A 83 2.95 -5.21 11.09
C ASP A 83 2.14 -6.22 11.91
N ASN A 84 0.84 -6.27 11.73
CA ASN A 84 -0.04 -7.27 12.33
C ASN A 84 -0.05 -8.60 11.56
N MET A 85 0.67 -8.71 10.44
CA MET A 85 0.74 -9.92 9.63
C MET A 85 2.07 -10.66 9.89
N PRO A 86 2.03 -11.98 10.17
CA PRO A 86 3.25 -12.74 10.37
C PRO A 86 4.06 -12.83 9.07
N ALA A 87 5.33 -12.46 9.13
CA ALA A 87 6.25 -12.59 8.00
C ALA A 87 7.67 -12.83 8.50
N LYS A 88 8.41 -13.72 7.83
CA LYS A 88 9.85 -13.93 8.08
C LYS A 88 10.69 -12.84 7.44
N LYS A 89 10.26 -12.37 6.28
CA LYS A 89 10.91 -11.33 5.49
C LYS A 89 9.84 -10.49 4.80
N ARG A 90 10.09 -9.20 4.68
CA ARG A 90 9.19 -8.25 4.00
C ARG A 90 9.94 -7.56 2.87
N LEU A 91 9.33 -7.58 1.69
CA LEU A 91 9.81 -6.89 0.50
C LEU A 91 8.73 -5.92 0.03
N VAL A 92 9.13 -4.73 -0.39
CA VAL A 92 8.24 -3.76 -1.03
C VAL A 92 8.78 -3.35 -2.39
N VAL A 93 7.86 -3.22 -3.35
CA VAL A 93 8.11 -2.60 -4.67
C VAL A 93 7.39 -1.27 -4.67
N ILE A 94 8.10 -0.18 -4.93
CA ILE A 94 7.51 1.17 -4.90
C ILE A 94 8.10 2.11 -5.94
N SER A 95 7.26 3.00 -6.44
CA SER A 95 7.66 4.21 -7.16
C SER A 95 7.04 5.43 -6.50
N GLY A 96 7.52 6.60 -6.83
CA GLY A 96 6.94 7.87 -6.39
C GLY A 96 6.11 8.54 -7.49
N ALA A 97 5.04 9.24 -7.10
CA ALA A 97 4.30 10.10 -8.02
C ALA A 97 5.01 11.46 -8.16
N GLY A 98 5.50 11.78 -9.35
CA GLY A 98 6.33 12.97 -9.59
C GLY A 98 5.63 14.30 -9.36
N ASP A 99 4.31 14.35 -9.31
CA ASP A 99 3.51 15.53 -8.96
C ASP A 99 3.40 15.79 -7.45
N ARG A 100 4.04 14.97 -6.62
CA ARG A 100 4.12 15.16 -5.16
C ARG A 100 5.30 16.05 -4.77
N ARG A 101 5.22 16.64 -3.56
CA ARG A 101 6.34 17.41 -3.02
C ARG A 101 7.54 16.49 -2.78
N ASP A 102 8.74 17.01 -2.90
CA ASP A 102 9.98 16.26 -2.65
C ASP A 102 9.97 15.58 -1.29
N GLN A 103 9.50 16.29 -0.26
CA GLN A 103 9.44 15.76 1.08
C GLN A 103 8.49 14.57 1.19
N ASP A 104 7.31 14.64 0.56
CA ASP A 104 6.34 13.53 0.57
C ASP A 104 6.92 12.27 -0.10
N ILE A 105 7.75 12.43 -1.15
CA ILE A 105 8.43 11.32 -1.82
C ILE A 105 9.50 10.70 -0.91
N ARG A 106 10.28 11.52 -0.17
CA ARG A 106 11.26 11.02 0.80
C ARG A 106 10.59 10.31 1.97
N ASP A 107 9.56 10.91 2.54
CA ASP A 107 8.85 10.39 3.70
C ASP A 107 8.27 8.99 3.45
N GLN A 108 7.77 8.71 2.23
CA GLN A 108 7.28 7.39 1.86
C GLN A 108 8.35 6.31 2.07
N THR A 109 9.55 6.53 1.58
CA THR A 109 10.64 5.55 1.68
C THR A 109 11.32 5.56 3.04
N GLU A 110 11.32 6.66 3.77
CA GLU A 110 11.73 6.68 5.17
C GLU A 110 10.86 5.75 6.02
N ILE A 111 9.52 5.82 5.85
CA ILE A 111 8.56 4.95 6.53
C ILE A 111 8.80 3.48 6.13
N LEU A 112 8.94 3.21 4.83
CA LEU A 112 9.18 1.85 4.32
C LEU A 112 10.53 1.29 4.78
N GLY A 113 11.57 2.10 4.82
CA GLY A 113 12.90 1.72 5.28
C GLY A 113 12.96 1.27 6.74
N ALA A 114 12.00 1.68 7.55
CA ALA A 114 11.85 1.23 8.93
C ALA A 114 11.05 -0.08 9.06
N ALA A 115 10.31 -0.50 8.02
CA ALA A 115 9.33 -1.59 8.09
C ALA A 115 9.66 -2.80 7.21
N PHE A 116 10.44 -2.62 6.14
CA PHE A 116 10.73 -3.66 5.14
C PHE A 116 12.22 -4.00 5.09
N ASP A 117 12.52 -5.27 4.84
CA ASP A 117 13.89 -5.79 4.74
C ASP A 117 14.52 -5.48 3.37
N ASP A 118 13.72 -5.59 2.29
CA ASP A 118 14.11 -5.28 0.92
C ASP A 118 13.18 -4.21 0.33
N VAL A 119 13.77 -3.24 -0.36
CA VAL A 119 13.05 -2.19 -1.09
C VAL A 119 13.49 -2.18 -2.55
N LEU A 120 12.57 -2.48 -3.45
CA LEU A 120 12.76 -2.36 -4.90
C LEU A 120 12.13 -1.06 -5.37
N LEU A 121 12.94 -0.14 -5.84
CA LEU A 121 12.50 1.12 -6.40
C LEU A 121 12.37 0.97 -7.91
N TYR A 122 11.27 1.46 -8.49
CA TYR A 122 11.18 1.50 -9.94
C TYR A 122 10.86 2.89 -10.47
N GLN A 123 11.35 3.17 -11.67
CA GLN A 123 10.98 4.38 -12.36
C GLN A 123 9.71 4.14 -13.16
N ASP A 124 8.66 4.92 -12.84
CA ASP A 124 7.44 4.95 -13.62
C ASP A 124 7.73 5.54 -15.02
N ALA A 125 7.04 5.05 -16.04
CA ALA A 125 7.13 5.62 -17.39
C ALA A 125 6.61 7.07 -17.44
N CYS A 126 5.66 7.43 -16.58
CA CYS A 126 5.09 8.77 -16.47
C CYS A 126 5.70 9.54 -15.29
N GLN A 127 6.72 10.37 -15.56
CA GLN A 127 7.39 11.17 -14.53
C GLN A 127 6.60 12.40 -14.04
N ARG A 128 5.42 12.66 -14.60
CA ARG A 128 4.52 13.77 -14.21
C ARG A 128 5.24 15.12 -14.10
N GLY A 129 6.09 15.44 -15.10
CA GLY A 129 6.81 16.70 -15.21
C GLY A 129 8.19 16.73 -14.56
N ARG A 130 8.65 15.67 -13.92
CA ARG A 130 10.03 15.56 -13.42
C ARG A 130 10.96 14.92 -14.46
N ALA A 131 12.25 15.19 -14.31
CA ALA A 131 13.27 14.56 -15.12
C ALA A 131 13.45 13.07 -14.76
N ASP A 132 13.95 12.30 -15.72
CA ASP A 132 14.29 10.91 -15.49
C ASP A 132 15.30 10.75 -14.34
N GLY A 133 15.02 9.81 -13.43
CA GLY A 133 15.84 9.53 -12.26
C GLY A 133 15.61 10.48 -11.07
N GLU A 134 14.91 11.60 -11.24
CA GLU A 134 14.68 12.56 -10.15
C GLU A 134 13.85 11.95 -9.02
N VAL A 135 12.76 11.24 -9.36
CA VAL A 135 11.91 10.55 -8.39
C VAL A 135 12.70 9.44 -7.66
N LEU A 136 13.45 8.62 -8.41
CA LEU A 136 14.29 7.57 -7.81
C LEU A 136 15.33 8.14 -6.84
N LYS A 137 15.93 9.29 -7.18
CA LYS A 137 16.87 9.97 -6.29
C LYS A 137 16.21 10.35 -4.96
N LEU A 138 15.02 10.95 -5.01
CA LEU A 138 14.26 11.35 -3.81
C LEU A 138 13.87 10.13 -2.96
N LEU A 139 13.43 9.05 -3.58
CA LEU A 139 13.11 7.79 -2.89
C LEU A 139 14.36 7.21 -2.21
N ARG A 140 15.53 7.25 -2.85
CA ARG A 140 16.80 6.83 -2.25
C ARG A 140 17.22 7.71 -1.09
N GLU A 141 17.01 9.02 -1.21
CA GLU A 141 17.30 9.96 -0.12
C GLU A 141 16.49 9.63 1.14
N GLY A 142 15.21 9.25 1.01
CA GLY A 142 14.37 8.83 2.13
C GLY A 142 14.82 7.51 2.79
N LEU A 143 15.55 6.65 2.06
CA LEU A 143 16.14 5.43 2.62
C LEU A 143 17.48 5.66 3.34
N GLN A 144 18.03 6.87 3.29
CA GLN A 144 19.25 7.20 4.03
C GLN A 144 18.96 7.10 5.53
N GLY A 145 19.66 6.19 6.20
CA GLY A 145 19.43 5.94 7.63
C GLY A 145 18.30 4.94 7.93
N ALA A 146 17.83 4.22 6.93
CA ALA A 146 16.85 3.12 7.11
C ALA A 146 17.35 2.14 8.19
N LYS A 147 16.46 1.82 9.16
CA LYS A 147 16.83 1.00 10.31
C LYS A 147 16.69 -0.50 10.04
N ARG A 148 15.80 -0.88 9.13
CA ARG A 148 15.47 -2.28 8.83
C ARG A 148 15.94 -2.69 7.44
N THR A 149 15.82 -1.83 6.44
CA THR A 149 16.17 -2.18 5.06
C THR A 149 17.65 -2.50 4.93
N SER A 150 17.94 -3.71 4.48
CA SER A 150 19.30 -4.21 4.21
C SER A 150 19.63 -4.27 2.73
N HIS A 151 18.62 -4.20 1.86
CA HIS A 151 18.78 -4.28 0.42
C HIS A 151 17.89 -3.27 -0.32
N VAL A 152 18.49 -2.48 -1.20
CA VAL A 152 17.80 -1.49 -2.04
C VAL A 152 18.29 -1.64 -3.47
N GLU A 153 17.35 -1.75 -4.41
CA GLU A 153 17.66 -1.90 -5.84
C GLU A 153 16.78 -0.99 -6.69
N ASP A 154 17.35 -0.37 -7.73
CA ASP A 154 16.62 0.40 -8.73
C ASP A 154 16.37 -0.46 -9.96
N ILE A 155 15.12 -0.52 -10.40
CA ILE A 155 14.68 -1.36 -11.52
C ILE A 155 13.96 -0.48 -12.54
N GLN A 156 14.20 -0.74 -13.81
CA GLN A 156 13.49 -0.05 -14.88
C GLN A 156 12.12 -0.68 -15.12
N GLY A 157 11.08 0.11 -14.85
CA GLY A 157 9.68 -0.23 -15.11
C GLY A 157 9.04 -1.12 -14.05
N GLU A 158 7.75 -0.93 -13.87
CA GLU A 158 6.94 -1.59 -12.86
C GLU A 158 6.92 -3.11 -13.03
N PHE A 159 6.66 -3.59 -14.25
CA PHE A 159 6.56 -5.04 -14.52
C PHE A 159 7.85 -5.78 -14.19
N ASN A 160 9.00 -5.21 -14.54
CA ASN A 160 10.29 -5.82 -14.21
C ASN A 160 10.53 -5.86 -12.70
N ALA A 161 10.13 -4.81 -11.98
CA ALA A 161 10.28 -4.74 -10.53
C ALA A 161 9.39 -5.77 -9.84
N ILE A 162 8.15 -5.94 -10.29
CA ILE A 162 7.22 -6.95 -9.77
C ILE A 162 7.73 -8.35 -10.09
N ASP A 163 8.15 -8.63 -11.34
CA ASP A 163 8.68 -9.95 -11.73
C ASP A 163 9.90 -10.33 -10.88
N GLN A 164 10.81 -9.40 -10.69
CA GLN A 164 11.99 -9.62 -9.86
C GLN A 164 11.61 -9.85 -8.39
N ALA A 165 10.61 -9.16 -7.86
CA ALA A 165 10.12 -9.39 -6.50
C ALA A 165 9.51 -10.79 -6.33
N LEU A 166 8.74 -11.26 -7.33
CA LEU A 166 8.08 -12.57 -7.30
C LEU A 166 9.04 -13.77 -7.43
N ASN A 167 10.27 -13.53 -7.87
CA ASN A 167 11.31 -14.54 -8.06
C ASN A 167 12.34 -14.57 -6.92
N ARG A 168 12.14 -13.79 -5.84
CA ARG A 168 12.98 -13.77 -4.62
C ARG A 168 12.39 -14.62 -3.51
#